data_0fd57385c1dad8188aba37ed8e1882d7
#
_entry.id   0fd57385c1dad8188aba37ed8e1882d7
#
_cell.length_a   1.000
_cell.length_b   1.000
_cell.length_c   1.000
_cell.angle_alpha   90.00
_cell.angle_beta   90.00
_cell.angle_gamma   90.00
#
_symmetry.space_group_name_H-M   'P 1'
#
loop_
_entity.id
_entity.type
_entity.pdbx_description
1 polymer ?
#
loop_
_entity_poly.entity_id
_entity_poly.type
_entity_poly.pdbx_seq_one_letter_code
_entity_poly.pdbx_strand_id
1 'polypeptide(L)'
;NRWPGFSEVASHTTDFADKLQKKLNAAVEAESEFAILEVSSHSIAQNRISGCEFEAAIFTNLTQDHLDYHSDMESYFQTKRKLFFPPYLKEKDGICVLNHDDPWISKLSSDLEKRSSLVSTKITESEFENDDFFFVTDKKFTESGSTCIFHTPREKIQLFVPLVGEFNLMNAIQAITILYKLN
;
A
#
# COMPACT_ATOMS: atom_id res chain seq x y z
N ASN A 1 7.24 12.35 10.34
CA ASN A 1 8.44 12.22 9.51
C ASN A 1 9.61 11.73 10.37
N ARG A 2 10.35 10.73 9.89
CA ARG A 2 11.48 10.15 10.60
C ARG A 2 12.51 9.57 9.62
N TRP A 3 13.79 9.84 9.88
CA TRP A 3 14.95 9.23 9.24
C TRP A 3 16.14 9.23 10.21
N PRO A 4 17.30 8.62 9.92
CA PRO A 4 18.42 8.59 10.84
C PRO A 4 18.79 9.98 11.37
N GLY A 5 18.82 10.14 12.70
CA GLY A 5 19.12 11.42 13.36
C GLY A 5 18.00 12.46 13.38
N PHE A 6 16.82 12.19 12.81
CA PHE A 6 15.71 13.14 12.76
C PHE A 6 14.35 12.50 13.05
N SER A 7 13.51 13.24 13.79
CA SER A 7 12.10 12.89 14.00
C SER A 7 11.27 14.15 14.21
N GLU A 8 10.15 14.28 13.53
CA GLU A 8 9.17 15.36 13.74
C GLU A 8 7.74 14.86 13.59
N VAL A 9 6.81 15.54 14.23
CA VAL A 9 5.37 15.33 14.02
C VAL A 9 4.99 15.94 12.69
N ALA A 10 4.36 15.14 11.82
CA ALA A 10 3.87 15.63 10.53
C ALA A 10 2.67 16.56 10.72
N SER A 11 2.68 17.68 10.04
CA SER A 11 1.52 18.61 10.01
C SER A 11 0.42 18.16 9.03
N HIS A 12 0.77 17.31 8.08
CA HIS A 12 -0.11 16.74 7.06
C HIS A 12 0.26 15.28 6.82
N THR A 13 -0.69 14.46 6.42
CA THR A 13 -0.45 13.08 5.98
C THR A 13 0.60 13.04 4.86
N THR A 14 0.45 13.92 3.85
CA THR A 14 1.44 14.14 2.79
C THR A 14 1.78 15.63 2.76
N ASP A 15 3.04 15.97 2.95
CA ASP A 15 3.51 17.37 2.89
C ASP A 15 3.32 17.99 1.51
N PHE A 16 3.38 19.32 1.41
CA PHE A 16 3.44 20.04 0.14
C PHE A 16 4.74 19.70 -0.61
N ALA A 17 4.70 19.74 -1.94
CA ALA A 17 5.77 19.23 -2.80
C ALA A 17 7.16 19.78 -2.46
N ASP A 18 7.30 21.07 -2.19
CA ASP A 18 8.56 21.70 -1.83
C ASP A 18 9.15 21.16 -0.51
N LYS A 19 8.28 20.93 0.49
CA LYS A 19 8.68 20.34 1.78
C LYS A 19 9.01 18.87 1.65
N LEU A 20 8.18 18.13 0.88
CA LEU A 20 8.41 16.71 0.63
C LEU A 20 9.76 16.48 -0.03
N GLN A 21 10.09 17.22 -1.10
CA GLN A 21 11.37 17.09 -1.79
C GLN A 21 12.57 17.43 -0.89
N LYS A 22 12.47 18.47 -0.06
CA LYS A 22 13.49 18.79 0.94
C LYS A 22 13.71 17.66 1.95
N LYS A 23 12.62 17.03 2.43
CA LYS A 23 12.70 15.92 3.38
C LYS A 23 13.28 14.66 2.74
N LEU A 24 12.90 14.36 1.52
CA LEU A 24 13.47 13.23 0.78
C LEU A 24 14.99 13.44 0.56
N ASN A 25 15.40 14.65 0.19
CA ASN A 25 16.83 14.98 0.05
C ASN A 25 17.58 14.82 1.39
N ALA A 26 17.02 15.34 2.49
CA ALA A 26 17.63 15.19 3.81
C ALA A 26 17.71 13.72 4.27
N ALA A 27 16.73 12.89 3.91
CA ALA A 27 16.76 11.47 4.18
C ALA A 27 17.86 10.75 3.37
N VAL A 28 18.06 11.15 2.10
CA VAL A 28 19.17 10.65 1.27
C VAL A 28 20.53 11.05 1.86
N GLU A 29 20.69 12.30 2.27
CA GLU A 29 21.91 12.78 2.94
C GLU A 29 22.20 12.04 4.26
N ALA A 30 21.14 11.54 4.92
CA ALA A 30 21.23 10.70 6.12
C ALA A 30 21.32 9.19 5.80
N GLU A 31 21.68 8.82 4.57
CA GLU A 31 21.89 7.45 4.11
C GLU A 31 20.66 6.52 4.29
N SER A 32 19.45 7.09 4.15
CA SER A 32 18.21 6.27 4.15
C SER A 32 18.10 5.46 2.87
N GLU A 33 17.95 4.15 2.99
CA GLU A 33 17.82 3.22 1.85
C GLU A 33 16.40 3.24 1.26
N PHE A 34 15.39 3.49 2.10
CA PHE A 34 13.97 3.46 1.72
C PHE A 34 13.23 4.71 2.21
N ALA A 35 12.28 5.16 1.41
CA ALA A 35 11.30 6.16 1.81
C ALA A 35 9.89 5.55 1.71
N ILE A 36 9.12 5.61 2.80
CA ILE A 36 7.75 5.14 2.86
C ILE A 36 6.85 6.36 3.08
N LEU A 37 5.89 6.55 2.19
CA LEU A 37 4.97 7.67 2.22
C LEU A 37 3.53 7.20 2.29
N GLU A 38 2.75 7.82 3.14
CA GLU A 38 1.30 7.76 3.05
C GLU A 38 0.83 8.83 2.06
N VAL A 39 0.13 8.41 1.00
CA VAL A 39 -0.30 9.27 -0.09
C VAL A 39 -1.81 9.42 -0.06
N SER A 40 -2.28 10.59 0.37
CA SER A 40 -3.71 10.92 0.38
C SER A 40 -4.22 11.29 -1.02
N SER A 41 -5.52 11.11 -1.26
CA SER A 41 -6.14 11.55 -2.53
C SER A 41 -6.00 13.06 -2.77
N HIS A 42 -6.07 13.86 -1.71
CA HIS A 42 -5.81 15.29 -1.78
C HIS A 42 -4.39 15.59 -2.26
N SER A 43 -3.40 14.84 -1.79
CA SER A 43 -2.01 15.04 -2.20
C SER A 43 -1.79 14.75 -3.69
N ILE A 44 -2.47 13.73 -4.22
CA ILE A 44 -2.46 13.43 -5.66
C ILE A 44 -3.15 14.54 -6.44
N ALA A 45 -4.37 14.92 -6.05
CA ALA A 45 -5.14 15.96 -6.72
C ALA A 45 -4.44 17.33 -6.72
N GLN A 46 -3.69 17.62 -5.66
CA GLN A 46 -2.95 18.88 -5.48
C GLN A 46 -1.49 18.79 -5.95
N ASN A 47 -1.11 17.72 -6.65
CA ASN A 47 0.26 17.50 -7.16
C ASN A 47 1.36 17.57 -6.08
N ARG A 48 1.06 17.22 -4.81
CA ARG A 48 2.04 17.28 -3.71
C ARG A 48 3.17 16.27 -3.85
N ILE A 49 2.94 15.17 -4.59
CA ILE A 49 3.92 14.13 -4.88
C ILE A 49 4.57 14.28 -6.26
N SER A 50 4.43 15.45 -6.90
CA SER A 50 5.09 15.72 -8.18
C SER A 50 6.60 15.58 -8.07
N GLY A 51 7.20 14.89 -9.04
CA GLY A 51 8.62 14.59 -9.07
C GLY A 51 9.01 13.36 -8.24
N CYS A 52 8.07 12.70 -7.57
CA CYS A 52 8.29 11.38 -6.98
C CYS A 52 7.95 10.29 -7.99
N GLU A 53 8.85 9.33 -8.17
CA GLU A 53 8.61 8.09 -8.89
C GLU A 53 8.78 6.94 -7.90
N PHE A 54 7.70 6.22 -7.64
CA PHE A 54 7.68 5.14 -6.66
C PHE A 54 8.07 3.80 -7.29
N GLU A 55 8.78 2.98 -6.54
CA GLU A 55 9.07 1.58 -6.90
C GLU A 55 7.89 0.67 -6.61
N ALA A 56 7.13 0.98 -5.56
CA ALA A 56 5.99 0.19 -5.13
C ALA A 56 4.85 1.08 -4.65
N ALA A 57 3.62 0.61 -4.84
CA ALA A 57 2.40 1.25 -4.34
C ALA A 57 1.45 0.20 -3.75
N ILE A 58 0.82 0.55 -2.62
CA ILE A 58 -0.21 -0.26 -1.96
C ILE A 58 -1.57 0.43 -2.09
N PHE A 59 -2.59 -0.32 -2.49
CA PHE A 59 -3.98 0.08 -2.33
C PHE A 59 -4.58 -0.65 -1.13
N THR A 60 -4.73 0.06 -0.02
CA THR A 60 -5.21 -0.54 1.23
C THR A 60 -6.72 -0.77 1.22
N ASN A 61 -7.48 0.28 0.97
CA ASN A 61 -8.95 0.23 0.84
C ASN A 61 -9.50 1.54 0.28
N LEU A 62 -10.78 1.51 -0.14
CA LEU A 62 -11.55 2.69 -0.49
C LEU A 62 -12.91 2.65 0.19
N THR A 63 -13.01 3.28 1.34
CA THR A 63 -14.26 3.49 2.06
C THR A 63 -14.80 4.90 1.82
N GLN A 64 -16.10 5.10 2.08
CA GLN A 64 -16.71 6.41 1.92
C GLN A 64 -16.07 7.43 2.87
N ASP A 65 -15.28 8.33 2.28
CA ASP A 65 -14.60 9.42 2.96
C ASP A 65 -14.27 10.53 1.94
N HIS A 66 -13.94 11.72 2.42
CA HIS A 66 -13.49 12.84 1.58
C HIS A 66 -14.47 13.25 0.46
N LEU A 67 -15.78 12.99 0.60
CA LEU A 67 -16.81 13.44 -0.34
C LEU A 67 -17.12 14.95 -0.22
N ASP A 68 -16.56 15.60 0.79
CA ASP A 68 -16.48 17.07 0.88
C ASP A 68 -15.49 17.67 -0.14
N TYR A 69 -14.54 16.87 -0.63
CA TYR A 69 -13.54 17.26 -1.62
C TYR A 69 -13.76 16.60 -2.99
N HIS A 70 -14.13 15.34 -3.03
CA HIS A 70 -14.42 14.60 -4.24
C HIS A 70 -15.93 14.60 -4.50
N SER A 71 -16.34 14.79 -5.77
CA SER A 71 -17.77 14.86 -6.15
C SER A 71 -18.53 13.57 -5.80
N ASP A 72 -17.86 12.42 -5.90
CA ASP A 72 -18.39 11.08 -5.66
C ASP A 72 -17.28 10.04 -5.44
N MET A 73 -17.67 8.81 -5.15
CA MET A 73 -16.74 7.70 -4.93
C MET A 73 -15.94 7.32 -6.17
N GLU A 74 -16.50 7.48 -7.36
CA GLU A 74 -15.78 7.22 -8.62
C GLU A 74 -14.65 8.24 -8.83
N SER A 75 -14.92 9.53 -8.64
CA SER A 75 -13.92 10.60 -8.70
C SER A 75 -12.82 10.40 -7.65
N TYR A 76 -13.18 9.96 -6.44
CA TYR A 76 -12.24 9.62 -5.39
C TYR A 76 -11.35 8.43 -5.81
N PHE A 77 -11.95 7.36 -6.33
CA PHE A 77 -11.22 6.21 -6.86
C PHE A 77 -10.28 6.60 -8.00
N GLN A 78 -10.77 7.32 -9.00
CA GLN A 78 -9.97 7.75 -10.15
C GLN A 78 -8.77 8.62 -9.73
N THR A 79 -8.92 9.41 -8.67
CA THR A 79 -7.81 10.18 -8.10
C THR A 79 -6.77 9.27 -7.47
N LYS A 80 -7.15 8.33 -6.60
CA LYS A 80 -6.22 7.37 -5.99
C LYS A 80 -5.56 6.45 -7.03
N ARG A 81 -6.31 6.05 -8.06
CA ARG A 81 -5.84 5.22 -9.17
C ARG A 81 -4.59 5.77 -9.85
N LYS A 82 -4.46 7.09 -9.96
CA LYS A 82 -3.30 7.75 -10.60
C LYS A 82 -1.96 7.34 -9.99
N LEU A 83 -1.92 7.00 -8.70
CA LEU A 83 -0.69 6.58 -8.02
C LEU A 83 -0.08 5.30 -8.63
N PHE A 84 -0.88 4.45 -9.27
CA PHE A 84 -0.49 3.14 -9.80
C PHE A 84 -0.02 3.19 -11.26
N PHE A 85 0.11 4.39 -11.82
CA PHE A 85 0.51 4.61 -13.21
C PHE A 85 1.59 5.70 -13.31
N PRO A 86 2.34 5.77 -14.40
CA PRO A 86 3.21 6.91 -14.67
C PRO A 86 2.45 8.25 -14.59
N PRO A 87 3.06 9.32 -14.12
CA PRO A 87 4.49 9.42 -13.76
C PRO A 87 4.81 9.01 -12.31
N TYR A 88 3.84 8.52 -11.53
CA TYR A 88 4.04 8.24 -10.10
C TYR A 88 4.64 6.87 -9.82
N LEU A 89 4.17 5.83 -10.48
CA LEU A 89 4.74 4.49 -10.36
C LEU A 89 5.62 4.18 -11.56
N LYS A 90 6.77 3.55 -11.34
CA LYS A 90 7.64 3.08 -12.42
C LYS A 90 6.85 2.28 -13.46
N GLU A 91 7.01 2.63 -14.72
CA GLU A 91 6.31 1.97 -15.83
C GLU A 91 6.77 0.51 -16.00
N LYS A 92 8.07 0.29 -15.84
CA LYS A 92 8.66 -1.05 -15.82
C LYS A 92 9.02 -1.40 -14.38
N ASP A 93 8.72 -2.63 -13.99
CA ASP A 93 9.06 -3.21 -12.68
C ASP A 93 8.41 -2.53 -11.46
N GLY A 94 7.47 -1.61 -11.67
CA GLY A 94 6.69 -1.02 -10.57
C GLY A 94 5.80 -2.06 -9.91
N ILE A 95 5.95 -2.22 -8.58
CA ILE A 95 5.21 -3.21 -7.79
C ILE A 95 3.88 -2.63 -7.33
N CYS A 96 2.77 -3.28 -7.67
CA CYS A 96 1.44 -2.96 -7.17
C CYS A 96 0.97 -4.04 -6.20
N VAL A 97 0.60 -3.67 -4.97
CA VAL A 97 -0.03 -4.58 -4.01
C VAL A 97 -1.44 -4.08 -3.70
N LEU A 98 -2.44 -4.92 -3.98
CA LEU A 98 -3.84 -4.55 -3.95
C LEU A 98 -4.60 -5.41 -2.94
N ASN A 99 -5.45 -4.77 -2.14
CA ASN A 99 -6.38 -5.46 -1.25
C ASN A 99 -7.53 -6.08 -2.05
N HIS A 100 -7.46 -7.38 -2.30
CA HIS A 100 -8.50 -8.10 -3.05
C HIS A 100 -9.88 -8.07 -2.39
N ASP A 101 -9.94 -7.87 -1.08
CA ASP A 101 -11.19 -7.82 -0.32
C ASP A 101 -11.96 -6.50 -0.49
N ASP A 102 -11.36 -5.51 -1.16
CA ASP A 102 -11.98 -4.21 -1.45
C ASP A 102 -12.70 -4.24 -2.81
N PRO A 103 -13.99 -3.85 -2.87
CA PRO A 103 -14.78 -3.95 -4.10
C PRO A 103 -14.31 -3.06 -5.25
N TRP A 104 -13.49 -2.03 -5.00
CA TRP A 104 -12.93 -1.15 -6.03
C TRP A 104 -11.72 -1.75 -6.74
N ILE A 105 -11.14 -2.80 -6.17
CA ILE A 105 -9.92 -3.42 -6.69
C ILE A 105 -10.11 -4.09 -8.04
N SER A 106 -11.27 -4.67 -8.31
CA SER A 106 -11.55 -5.28 -9.61
C SER A 106 -11.37 -4.33 -10.79
N LYS A 107 -11.70 -3.03 -10.60
CA LYS A 107 -11.50 -1.99 -11.59
C LYS A 107 -10.01 -1.66 -11.79
N LEU A 108 -9.24 -1.59 -10.71
CA LEU A 108 -7.81 -1.27 -10.76
C LEU A 108 -6.98 -2.45 -11.26
N SER A 109 -7.27 -3.68 -10.82
CA SER A 109 -6.51 -4.86 -11.21
C SER A 109 -6.62 -5.17 -12.69
N SER A 110 -7.81 -4.94 -13.30
CA SER A 110 -7.99 -5.10 -14.75
C SER A 110 -7.10 -4.16 -15.57
N ASP A 111 -6.86 -2.94 -15.07
CA ASP A 111 -6.02 -1.95 -15.74
C ASP A 111 -4.51 -2.21 -15.57
N LEU A 112 -4.14 -2.87 -14.47
CA LEU A 112 -2.74 -3.17 -14.14
C LEU A 112 -2.26 -4.51 -14.70
N GLU A 113 -3.20 -5.37 -15.15
CA GLU A 113 -2.91 -6.69 -15.70
C GLU A 113 -1.98 -7.51 -14.77
N LYS A 114 -0.86 -8.03 -15.31
CA LYS A 114 0.11 -8.86 -14.58
C LYS A 114 1.04 -8.09 -13.62
N ARG A 115 0.90 -6.78 -13.52
CA ARG A 115 1.75 -5.95 -12.63
C ARG A 115 1.26 -5.87 -11.20
N SER A 116 0.15 -6.50 -10.86
CA SER A 116 -0.42 -6.43 -9.52
C SER A 116 -0.36 -7.76 -8.79
N SER A 117 0.03 -7.71 -7.53
CA SER A 117 -0.13 -8.78 -6.57
C SER A 117 -1.38 -8.54 -5.74
N LEU A 118 -2.26 -9.54 -5.66
CA LEU A 118 -3.49 -9.47 -4.90
C LEU A 118 -3.29 -10.06 -3.49
N VAL A 119 -3.83 -9.40 -2.49
CA VAL A 119 -3.77 -9.85 -1.09
C VAL A 119 -5.17 -9.99 -0.54
N SER A 120 -5.48 -11.11 0.09
CA SER A 120 -6.78 -11.34 0.72
C SER A 120 -6.66 -11.89 2.15
N THR A 121 -7.61 -11.48 3.00
CA THR A 121 -7.82 -12.07 4.32
C THR A 121 -9.10 -12.92 4.39
N LYS A 122 -9.89 -12.98 3.32
CA LYS A 122 -11.23 -13.60 3.28
C LYS A 122 -11.30 -14.89 2.48
N ILE A 123 -10.30 -15.16 1.67
CA ILE A 123 -10.31 -16.25 0.69
C ILE A 123 -9.74 -17.55 1.25
N THR A 124 -10.17 -18.68 0.71
CA THR A 124 -9.69 -20.03 1.07
C THR A 124 -8.84 -20.64 -0.04
N GLU A 125 -8.03 -21.67 0.31
CA GLU A 125 -7.02 -22.28 -0.59
C GLU A 125 -7.57 -22.76 -1.96
N SER A 126 -8.87 -23.02 -2.10
CA SER A 126 -9.47 -23.60 -3.31
C SER A 126 -9.67 -22.62 -4.46
N GLU A 127 -9.39 -21.33 -4.27
CA GLU A 127 -9.73 -20.29 -5.24
C GLU A 127 -8.51 -19.75 -6.03
N PHE A 128 -7.31 -20.35 -5.89
CA PHE A 128 -6.08 -19.81 -6.43
C PHE A 128 -5.30 -20.70 -7.37
N GLU A 129 -5.12 -20.20 -8.59
CA GLU A 129 -4.21 -20.74 -9.62
C GLU A 129 -3.15 -19.70 -10.09
N ASN A 130 -2.88 -18.62 -9.29
CA ASN A 130 -2.04 -17.53 -9.77
C ASN A 130 -0.84 -17.26 -8.85
N ASP A 131 0.37 -17.20 -9.44
CA ASP A 131 1.65 -16.91 -8.75
C ASP A 131 1.77 -15.50 -8.15
N ASP A 132 0.80 -14.60 -8.38
CA ASP A 132 0.76 -13.23 -7.87
C ASP A 132 -0.32 -13.04 -6.80
N PHE A 133 -0.73 -14.13 -6.15
CA PHE A 133 -1.74 -14.08 -5.11
C PHE A 133 -1.18 -14.45 -3.74
N PHE A 134 -1.54 -13.66 -2.73
CA PHE A 134 -1.15 -13.79 -1.34
C PHE A 134 -2.39 -13.80 -0.45
N PHE A 135 -2.47 -14.70 0.51
CA PHE A 135 -3.64 -14.77 1.39
C PHE A 135 -3.30 -15.31 2.78
N VAL A 136 -4.24 -15.23 3.70
CA VAL A 136 -4.07 -15.77 5.05
C VAL A 136 -5.18 -16.74 5.44
N THR A 137 -4.77 -17.78 6.18
CA THR A 137 -5.68 -18.72 6.86
C THR A 137 -5.41 -18.74 8.36
N ASP A 138 -6.20 -19.49 9.10
CA ASP A 138 -6.05 -19.74 10.54
C ASP A 138 -5.86 -18.47 11.39
N LYS A 139 -6.62 -17.42 11.04
CA LYS A 139 -6.59 -16.14 11.74
C LYS A 139 -7.08 -16.28 13.18
N LYS A 140 -6.27 -15.76 14.12
CA LYS A 140 -6.66 -15.62 15.53
C LYS A 140 -6.32 -14.22 16.00
N PHE A 141 -7.27 -13.57 16.63
CA PHE A 141 -7.12 -12.23 17.20
C PHE A 141 -7.09 -12.32 18.72
N THR A 142 -6.09 -11.72 19.32
CA THR A 142 -5.91 -11.63 20.78
C THR A 142 -5.70 -10.18 21.18
N GLU A 143 -5.70 -9.85 22.46
CA GLU A 143 -5.40 -8.51 22.95
C GLU A 143 -3.98 -8.03 22.61
N SER A 144 -3.05 -8.96 22.41
CA SER A 144 -1.63 -8.67 22.08
C SER A 144 -1.33 -8.60 20.58
N GLY A 145 -2.27 -9.02 19.71
CA GLY A 145 -2.04 -9.03 18.28
C GLY A 145 -2.83 -10.10 17.54
N SER A 146 -2.45 -10.32 16.30
CA SER A 146 -3.05 -11.26 15.37
C SER A 146 -2.05 -12.34 14.96
N THR A 147 -2.47 -13.60 14.92
CA THR A 147 -1.69 -14.71 14.32
C THR A 147 -2.41 -15.25 13.11
N CYS A 148 -1.67 -15.70 12.12
CA CYS A 148 -2.20 -16.35 10.92
C CYS A 148 -1.17 -17.24 10.23
N ILE A 149 -1.60 -18.03 9.27
CA ILE A 149 -0.73 -18.64 8.27
C ILE A 149 -0.80 -17.76 7.02
N PHE A 150 0.32 -17.19 6.62
CA PHE A 150 0.48 -16.41 5.40
C PHE A 150 0.93 -17.31 4.27
N HIS A 151 0.16 -17.34 3.20
CA HIS A 151 0.44 -18.11 2.00
C HIS A 151 1.05 -17.21 0.94
N THR A 152 2.22 -17.60 0.49
CA THR A 152 2.93 -17.00 -0.65
C THR A 152 2.95 -17.99 -1.80
N PRO A 153 3.32 -17.59 -3.02
CA PRO A 153 3.47 -18.52 -4.15
C PRO A 153 4.48 -19.66 -3.91
N ARG A 154 5.39 -19.50 -2.94
CA ARG A 154 6.48 -20.46 -2.69
C ARG A 154 6.31 -21.25 -1.41
N GLU A 155 5.72 -20.65 -0.37
CA GLU A 155 5.70 -21.22 0.98
C GLU A 155 4.54 -20.69 1.83
N LYS A 156 4.32 -21.38 2.95
CA LYS A 156 3.39 -20.98 4.01
C LYS A 156 4.21 -20.56 5.23
N ILE A 157 3.93 -19.37 5.74
CA ILE A 157 4.67 -18.76 6.85
C ILE A 157 3.72 -18.51 8.01
N GLN A 158 4.08 -19.01 9.20
CA GLN A 158 3.34 -18.63 10.41
C GLN A 158 3.76 -17.23 10.85
N LEU A 159 2.80 -16.32 10.93
CA LEU A 159 3.03 -14.93 11.30
C LEU A 159 2.39 -14.59 12.65
N PHE A 160 3.06 -13.71 13.37
CA PHE A 160 2.50 -12.91 14.46
C PHE A 160 2.64 -11.43 14.11
N VAL A 161 1.51 -10.73 14.08
CA VAL A 161 1.44 -9.28 13.86
C VAL A 161 1.02 -8.65 15.19
N PRO A 162 1.84 -7.78 15.82
CA PRO A 162 1.53 -7.15 17.11
C PRO A 162 0.51 -6.01 16.96
N LEU A 163 -0.52 -6.24 16.16
CA LEU A 163 -1.64 -5.33 15.90
C LEU A 163 -2.92 -6.14 15.89
N VAL A 164 -3.97 -5.59 16.51
CA VAL A 164 -5.25 -6.26 16.67
C VAL A 164 -6.21 -5.88 15.54
N GLY A 165 -6.94 -6.86 15.05
CA GLY A 165 -8.05 -6.67 14.11
C GLY A 165 -7.69 -6.91 12.65
N GLU A 166 -8.72 -7.21 11.86
CA GLU A 166 -8.59 -7.68 10.48
C GLU A 166 -8.00 -6.60 9.54
N PHE A 167 -8.36 -5.33 9.75
CA PHE A 167 -7.80 -4.23 8.96
C PHE A 167 -6.30 -4.08 9.17
N ASN A 168 -5.85 -4.19 10.42
CA ASN A 168 -4.42 -4.11 10.75
C ASN A 168 -3.65 -5.33 10.20
N LEU A 169 -4.26 -6.50 10.25
CA LEU A 169 -3.70 -7.71 9.66
C LEU A 169 -3.56 -7.53 8.14
N MET A 170 -4.59 -7.06 7.44
CA MET A 170 -4.55 -6.79 6.00
C MET A 170 -3.42 -5.79 5.66
N ASN A 171 -3.33 -4.68 6.37
CA ASN A 171 -2.29 -3.68 6.13
C ASN A 171 -0.88 -4.26 6.33
N ALA A 172 -0.68 -5.06 7.39
CA ALA A 172 0.60 -5.73 7.65
C ALA A 172 0.97 -6.72 6.55
N ILE A 173 0.03 -7.52 6.08
CA ILE A 173 0.26 -8.51 5.03
C ILE A 173 0.58 -7.84 3.70
N GLN A 174 -0.10 -6.75 3.35
CA GLN A 174 0.23 -5.98 2.16
C GLN A 174 1.66 -5.42 2.23
N ALA A 175 2.09 -4.91 3.39
CA ALA A 175 3.46 -4.45 3.60
C ALA A 175 4.47 -5.59 3.47
N ILE A 176 4.19 -6.77 4.05
CA ILE A 176 5.04 -7.97 3.93
C ILE A 176 5.11 -8.43 2.47
N THR A 177 4.00 -8.35 1.73
CA THR A 177 3.97 -8.72 0.31
C THR A 177 4.90 -7.83 -0.52
N ILE A 178 4.96 -6.52 -0.27
CA ILE A 178 5.95 -5.65 -0.93
C ILE A 178 7.38 -6.11 -0.63
N LEU A 179 7.70 -6.35 0.65
CA LEU A 179 9.04 -6.81 1.03
C LEU A 179 9.40 -8.15 0.36
N TYR A 180 8.42 -9.04 0.24
CA TYR A 180 8.60 -10.31 -0.47
C TYR A 180 8.88 -10.12 -1.98
N LYS A 181 8.26 -9.13 -2.61
CA LYS A 181 8.42 -8.83 -4.04
C LYS A 181 9.69 -8.05 -4.36
N LEU A 182 10.25 -7.33 -3.38
CA LEU A 182 11.50 -6.59 -3.51
C LEU A 182 12.76 -7.46 -3.36
N ASN A 183 12.62 -8.70 -2.81
CA ASN A 183 13.68 -9.69 -2.65
C ASN A 183 13.61 -10.77 -3.74
#